data_b3616d4c8071d036470887f3bc92e071
#
_entry.id   b3616d4c8071d036470887f3bc92e071
#
_cell.length_a   1.000
_cell.length_b   1.000
_cell.length_c   1.000
_cell.angle_alpha   90.00
_cell.angle_beta   90.00
_cell.angle_gamma   90.00
#
_symmetry.space_group_name_H-M   'P 1'
#
loop_
_entity.id
_entity.type
_entity.pdbx_description
1 polymer ?
#
loop_
_entity_poly.entity_id
_entity_poly.type
_entity_poly.pdbx_seq_one_letter_code
_entity_poly.pdbx_strand_id
1 'polypeptide(L)'
;GLDCPTGRALAAGPLKLTTDAEARTPSGTLSLTDINERTLKSLDVKFGLGTFTAITGVSGSGKSTLLYTLANSLRERVKTSVDDGDVASKSKGPAEKTGSARATTVELSADLNSDIAINRLVQISQKPIGRTPRSCLATYTGLFDRVRKLFAQTDEAKRRGWTVSRFSYNVTQGRCPTCSGEGQIEVELVFLPGSYTPCPDCHGARYNSETLEVTWNGRTIADVLELTVAEAREVFADEEAIARALRALSAVGLDYLRLGQPATELSGGEAQRIKLATELQRAQRGHTVYLMDEPTTGLHPADVDLLMTELQRLVNNGNTVVVVEHDMRVAAQADRVLEMGPGAGARGGQVVADGSPATVAQTDTATGRVLAERSSS
;
A
#
# COMPACT_ATOMS: atom_id res chain seq x y z
N GLY A 1 26.67 11.79 -18.26
CA GLY A 1 25.82 11.17 -17.25
C GLY A 1 25.62 9.70 -17.58
N LEU A 2 25.61 8.83 -16.58
CA LEU A 2 25.33 7.41 -16.79
C LEU A 2 23.85 7.26 -17.19
N ASP A 3 23.57 6.58 -18.31
CA ASP A 3 22.18 6.26 -18.71
C ASP A 3 21.64 5.06 -17.88
N CYS A 4 21.43 5.33 -16.60
CA CYS A 4 20.81 4.41 -15.65
C CYS A 4 19.72 5.15 -14.85
N PRO A 5 18.77 4.44 -14.21
CA PRO A 5 17.71 5.07 -13.42
C PRO A 5 18.21 6.10 -12.41
N THR A 6 19.27 5.78 -11.67
CA THR A 6 19.91 6.69 -10.70
C THR A 6 20.52 7.91 -11.38
N GLY A 7 21.22 7.72 -12.51
CA GLY A 7 21.82 8.82 -13.27
C GLY A 7 20.75 9.79 -13.81
N ARG A 8 19.63 9.26 -14.32
CA ARG A 8 18.48 10.07 -14.76
C ARG A 8 17.85 10.82 -13.59
N ALA A 9 17.68 10.17 -12.43
CA ALA A 9 17.13 10.82 -11.24
C ALA A 9 18.01 11.94 -10.68
N LEU A 10 19.35 11.78 -10.75
CA LEU A 10 20.30 12.82 -10.35
C LEU A 10 20.38 13.97 -11.36
N ALA A 11 20.09 13.71 -12.64
CA ALA A 11 20.04 14.71 -13.70
C ALA A 11 18.65 15.33 -13.86
N ALA A 12 17.66 14.93 -13.04
CA ALA A 12 16.33 15.52 -13.09
C ALA A 12 16.41 17.02 -12.78
N GLY A 13 15.76 17.80 -13.63
CA GLY A 13 15.66 19.25 -13.47
C GLY A 13 14.82 19.67 -12.27
N PRO A 14 14.53 20.98 -12.15
CA PRO A 14 13.78 21.53 -11.04
C PRO A 14 12.38 20.87 -10.93
N LEU A 15 11.88 20.80 -9.70
CA LEU A 15 10.54 20.27 -9.45
C LEU A 15 9.48 21.21 -10.02
N LYS A 16 8.58 20.70 -10.82
CA LYS A 16 7.38 21.43 -11.20
C LYS A 16 6.39 21.40 -10.04
N LEU A 17 6.08 22.57 -9.49
CA LEU A 17 5.10 22.72 -8.43
C LEU A 17 3.70 22.93 -9.02
N THR A 18 2.72 22.19 -8.50
CA THR A 18 1.31 22.43 -8.81
C THR A 18 0.90 23.82 -8.30
N THR A 19 0.32 24.62 -9.16
CA THR A 19 -0.20 25.97 -8.84
C THR A 19 -1.69 25.91 -8.43
N ASP A 20 -2.21 26.97 -7.83
CA ASP A 20 -3.64 27.05 -7.49
C ASP A 20 -4.55 26.88 -8.72
N ALA A 21 -4.09 27.34 -9.89
CA ALA A 21 -4.84 27.20 -11.16
C ALA A 21 -4.81 25.78 -11.73
N GLU A 22 -3.78 25.00 -11.43
CA GLU A 22 -3.62 23.61 -11.87
C GLU A 22 -4.23 22.61 -10.88
N ALA A 23 -4.37 23.00 -9.61
CA ALA A 23 -4.96 22.16 -8.57
C ALA A 23 -6.44 21.87 -8.89
N ARG A 24 -6.85 20.63 -8.60
CA ARG A 24 -8.24 20.22 -8.79
C ARG A 24 -9.16 20.96 -7.83
N THR A 25 -10.30 21.39 -8.35
CA THR A 25 -11.36 21.96 -7.50
C THR A 25 -11.99 20.82 -6.68
N PRO A 26 -12.03 20.95 -5.34
CA PRO A 26 -12.67 19.95 -4.50
C PRO A 26 -14.17 19.82 -4.85
N SER A 27 -14.65 18.59 -4.92
CA SER A 27 -16.08 18.29 -5.11
C SER A 27 -16.89 18.37 -3.81
N GLY A 28 -16.23 18.60 -2.70
CA GLY A 28 -16.78 18.77 -1.35
C GLY A 28 -15.65 18.91 -0.33
N THR A 29 -16.00 19.11 0.92
CA THR A 29 -15.03 19.31 2.00
C THR A 29 -15.34 18.42 3.20
N LEU A 30 -14.33 17.75 3.71
CA LEU A 30 -14.34 17.04 4.96
C LEU A 30 -13.65 17.89 6.02
N SER A 31 -14.39 18.39 7.00
CA SER A 31 -13.88 19.23 8.10
C SER A 31 -13.78 18.43 9.38
N LEU A 32 -12.64 18.49 10.05
CA LEU A 32 -12.42 18.00 11.39
C LEU A 32 -12.19 19.21 12.28
N THR A 33 -12.94 19.30 13.37
CA THR A 33 -12.86 20.44 14.32
C THR A 33 -12.55 19.95 15.71
N ASP A 34 -11.84 20.79 16.46
CA ASP A 34 -11.45 20.57 17.86
C ASP A 34 -10.73 19.22 18.08
N ILE A 35 -9.75 18.91 17.22
CA ILE A 35 -8.95 17.71 17.38
C ILE A 35 -8.04 17.86 18.60
N ASN A 36 -8.24 16.98 19.58
CA ASN A 36 -7.46 16.94 20.81
C ASN A 36 -6.92 15.52 20.99
N GLU A 37 -5.79 15.19 20.35
CA GLU A 37 -5.17 13.86 20.41
C GLU A 37 -3.65 13.97 20.41
N ARG A 38 -2.98 13.39 21.39
CA ARG A 38 -1.52 13.38 21.56
C ARG A 38 -0.92 14.79 21.48
N THR A 39 -0.24 15.10 20.36
CA THR A 39 0.38 16.41 20.11
C THR A 39 -0.59 17.43 19.53
N LEU A 40 -1.72 17.00 18.97
CA LEU A 40 -2.74 17.88 18.40
C LEU A 40 -3.58 18.50 19.51
N LYS A 41 -3.74 19.83 19.50
CA LYS A 41 -4.49 20.58 20.50
C LYS A 41 -5.39 21.59 19.83
N SER A 42 -6.70 21.38 19.96
CA SER A 42 -7.76 22.23 19.37
C SER A 42 -7.47 22.57 17.92
N LEU A 43 -7.09 21.53 17.14
CA LEU A 43 -6.75 21.68 15.74
C LEU A 43 -8.01 21.58 14.87
N ASP A 44 -8.23 22.56 14.02
CA ASP A 44 -9.22 22.53 12.95
C ASP A 44 -8.52 22.32 11.62
N VAL A 45 -9.02 21.38 10.81
CA VAL A 45 -8.45 21.08 9.51
C VAL A 45 -9.52 20.64 8.52
N LYS A 46 -9.31 20.99 7.24
CA LYS A 46 -10.22 20.63 6.15
C LYS A 46 -9.48 19.82 5.10
N PHE A 47 -10.15 18.85 4.50
CA PHE A 47 -9.66 18.06 3.38
C PHE A 47 -10.63 18.19 2.19
N GLY A 48 -10.11 18.49 1.01
CA GLY A 48 -10.90 18.52 -0.21
C GLY A 48 -11.25 17.11 -0.69
N LEU A 49 -12.51 16.85 -1.02
CA LEU A 49 -12.93 15.59 -1.65
C LEU A 49 -12.62 15.62 -3.15
N GLY A 50 -12.21 14.50 -3.72
CA GLY A 50 -11.81 14.41 -5.12
C GLY A 50 -10.46 15.05 -5.42
N THR A 51 -9.62 15.27 -4.40
CA THR A 51 -8.30 15.88 -4.53
C THR A 51 -7.20 15.00 -3.93
N PHE A 52 -5.95 15.37 -4.25
CA PHE A 52 -4.74 14.80 -3.68
C PHE A 52 -4.13 15.76 -2.65
N THR A 53 -4.19 15.40 -1.37
CA THR A 53 -3.59 16.19 -0.28
C THR A 53 -2.34 15.50 0.26
N ALA A 54 -1.22 16.24 0.33
CA ALA A 54 0.01 15.81 0.99
C ALA A 54 0.14 16.49 2.35
N ILE A 55 0.23 15.70 3.42
CA ILE A 55 0.53 16.16 4.78
C ILE A 55 2.04 16.09 4.97
N THR A 56 2.68 17.23 5.16
CA THR A 56 4.14 17.36 5.31
C THR A 56 4.53 17.92 6.67
N GLY A 57 5.81 18.14 6.91
CA GLY A 57 6.35 18.75 8.12
C GLY A 57 7.40 17.91 8.81
N VAL A 58 8.04 18.47 9.83
CA VAL A 58 9.15 17.82 10.54
C VAL A 58 8.72 16.53 11.25
N SER A 59 9.66 15.63 11.51
CA SER A 59 9.37 14.40 12.25
C SER A 59 8.85 14.72 13.65
N GLY A 60 7.81 14.00 14.10
CA GLY A 60 7.17 14.24 15.41
C GLY A 60 6.23 15.46 15.47
N SER A 61 5.91 16.11 14.34
CA SER A 61 4.98 17.26 14.30
C SER A 61 3.51 16.88 14.42
N GLY A 62 3.16 15.59 14.37
CA GLY A 62 1.79 15.12 14.53
C GLY A 62 1.11 14.62 13.24
N LYS A 63 1.82 14.51 12.13
CA LYS A 63 1.27 14.08 10.81
C LYS A 63 0.53 12.75 10.87
N SER A 64 1.18 11.68 11.35
CA SER A 64 0.56 10.35 11.45
C SER A 64 -0.59 10.33 12.47
N THR A 65 -0.53 11.18 13.53
CA THR A 65 -1.65 11.36 14.46
C THR A 65 -2.85 11.96 13.73
N LEU A 66 -2.65 13.01 12.92
CA LEU A 66 -3.71 13.64 12.14
C LEU A 66 -4.33 12.63 11.15
N LEU A 67 -3.49 11.87 10.41
CA LEU A 67 -3.97 10.85 9.48
C LEU A 67 -4.78 9.76 10.21
N TYR A 68 -4.33 9.33 11.39
CA TYR A 68 -5.02 8.34 12.21
C TYR A 68 -6.37 8.86 12.72
N THR A 69 -6.41 10.12 13.21
CA THR A 69 -7.65 10.77 13.64
C THR A 69 -8.65 10.87 12.49
N LEU A 70 -8.20 11.27 11.30
CA LEU A 70 -9.02 11.29 10.09
C LEU A 70 -9.58 9.89 9.77
N ALA A 71 -8.74 8.85 9.83
CA ALA A 71 -9.16 7.47 9.58
C ALA A 71 -10.24 7.02 10.57
N ASN A 72 -10.05 7.26 11.86
CA ASN A 72 -11.01 6.86 12.89
C ASN A 72 -12.35 7.59 12.75
N SER A 73 -12.30 8.89 12.52
CA SER A 73 -13.50 9.71 12.33
C SER A 73 -14.32 9.29 11.11
N LEU A 74 -13.64 8.87 10.02
CA LEU A 74 -14.31 8.34 8.84
C LEU A 74 -14.87 6.93 9.07
N ARG A 75 -14.19 6.06 9.84
CA ARG A 75 -14.69 4.70 10.16
C ARG A 75 -16.03 4.71 10.89
N GLU A 76 -16.24 5.64 11.79
CA GLU A 76 -17.50 5.76 12.52
C GLU A 76 -18.68 6.13 11.62
N ARG A 77 -18.43 6.87 10.53
CA ARG A 77 -19.45 7.37 9.59
C ARG A 77 -19.68 6.49 8.38
N VAL A 78 -18.60 5.94 7.84
CA VAL A 78 -18.68 5.06 6.67
C VAL A 78 -19.01 3.66 7.18
N LYS A 79 -20.28 3.21 7.04
CA LYS A 79 -20.67 1.81 7.27
C LYS A 79 -19.98 0.92 6.25
N THR A 80 -18.69 0.61 6.43
CA THR A 80 -17.97 0.01 5.35
C THR A 80 -16.88 -0.93 5.78
N SER A 81 -16.69 -1.89 4.95
CA SER A 81 -15.53 -2.72 4.79
C SER A 81 -14.21 -1.94 4.98
N VAL A 82 -13.76 -1.81 6.20
CA VAL A 82 -12.36 -1.58 6.48
C VAL A 82 -11.68 -2.90 6.16
N ASP A 83 -11.04 -2.96 5.02
CA ASP A 83 -10.15 -4.04 4.69
C ASP A 83 -8.81 -3.79 5.42
N ASP A 84 -8.83 -3.91 6.74
CA ASP A 84 -7.63 -4.26 7.48
C ASP A 84 -7.28 -5.64 6.97
N GLY A 85 -6.13 -5.81 6.32
CA GLY A 85 -5.69 -7.07 5.68
C GLY A 85 -5.58 -8.30 6.60
N ASP A 86 -6.58 -8.55 7.40
CA ASP A 86 -6.84 -9.74 8.19
C ASP A 86 -7.92 -10.59 7.51
N VAL A 87 -7.59 -11.16 6.37
CA VAL A 87 -8.25 -12.39 5.92
C VAL A 87 -7.57 -13.53 6.64
N ALA A 88 -7.98 -13.81 7.84
CA ALA A 88 -8.02 -15.07 8.55
C ALA A 88 -7.69 -14.88 10.04
N SER A 89 -8.67 -14.68 10.84
CA SER A 89 -8.97 -15.47 12.03
C SER A 89 -9.98 -14.73 12.91
N LYS A 90 -11.15 -15.31 13.02
CA LYS A 90 -12.07 -15.05 14.14
C LYS A 90 -11.39 -15.57 15.42
N SER A 91 -10.57 -14.73 16.05
CA SER A 91 -10.18 -14.91 17.43
C SER A 91 -10.44 -13.61 18.17
N LYS A 92 -11.45 -13.61 19.00
CA LYS A 92 -11.72 -12.58 20.01
C LYS A 92 -10.51 -12.49 20.95
N GLY A 93 -9.59 -11.54 20.67
CA GLY A 93 -8.61 -11.08 21.65
C GLY A 93 -9.16 -9.85 22.38
N PRO A 94 -8.76 -9.60 23.63
CA PRO A 94 -9.29 -8.49 24.41
C PRO A 94 -8.91 -7.15 23.77
N ALA A 95 -9.91 -6.29 23.58
CA ALA A 95 -9.72 -4.92 23.15
C ALA A 95 -8.79 -4.19 24.13
N GLU A 96 -7.63 -3.74 23.67
CA GLU A 96 -6.86 -2.74 24.39
C GLU A 96 -7.71 -1.47 24.48
N LYS A 97 -8.09 -1.15 25.71
CA LYS A 97 -8.71 0.13 26.06
C LYS A 97 -7.66 1.23 25.96
N THR A 98 -7.46 1.77 24.76
CA THR A 98 -6.81 3.06 24.61
C THR A 98 -7.81 4.15 25.00
N GLY A 99 -7.34 5.09 25.81
CA GLY A 99 -8.12 6.06 26.54
C GLY A 99 -9.13 6.83 25.69
N SER A 100 -10.20 7.22 26.36
CA SER A 100 -11.33 8.03 25.91
C SER A 100 -10.88 9.21 25.03
N ALA A 101 -10.97 9.05 23.72
CA ALA A 101 -10.89 10.15 22.77
C ALA A 101 -12.13 11.04 23.00
N ARG A 102 -11.91 12.31 23.34
CA ARG A 102 -12.99 13.31 23.32
C ARG A 102 -13.43 13.53 21.89
N ALA A 103 -14.72 13.49 21.66
CA ALA A 103 -15.35 13.51 20.37
C ALA A 103 -14.84 14.67 19.49
N THR A 104 -14.11 14.32 18.45
CA THR A 104 -13.82 15.22 17.35
C THR A 104 -15.09 15.34 16.51
N THR A 105 -15.64 16.54 16.36
CA THR A 105 -16.77 16.73 15.47
C THR A 105 -16.28 16.65 14.02
N VAL A 106 -16.88 15.77 13.25
CA VAL A 106 -16.59 15.62 11.81
C VAL A 106 -17.80 16.12 11.04
N GLU A 107 -17.61 17.15 10.25
CA GLU A 107 -18.64 17.67 9.35
C GLU A 107 -18.25 17.37 7.90
N LEU A 108 -19.21 16.85 7.16
CA LEU A 108 -19.13 16.71 5.71
C LEU A 108 -20.00 17.82 5.13
N SER A 109 -19.39 18.80 4.50
CA SER A 109 -20.09 19.80 3.70
C SER A 109 -19.90 19.45 2.23
N ALA A 110 -20.99 19.10 1.55
CA ALA A 110 -21.03 19.07 0.10
C ALA A 110 -21.30 20.47 -0.41
N ASP A 111 -20.62 20.91 -1.45
CA ASP A 111 -21.06 22.09 -2.21
C ASP A 111 -22.44 21.80 -2.82
N LEU A 112 -23.27 22.84 -2.88
CA LEU A 112 -24.73 22.88 -3.07
C LEU A 112 -25.38 22.00 -4.15
N ASN A 113 -24.62 21.14 -4.86
CA ASN A 113 -25.15 20.31 -5.95
C ASN A 113 -24.67 18.83 -5.99
N SER A 114 -23.96 18.32 -4.99
CA SER A 114 -23.57 16.91 -5.00
C SER A 114 -23.68 16.26 -3.63
N ASP A 115 -24.59 15.32 -3.49
CA ASP A 115 -24.63 14.34 -2.39
C ASP A 115 -23.42 13.39 -2.52
N ILE A 116 -22.21 13.88 -2.24
CA ILE A 116 -21.03 13.02 -2.26
C ILE A 116 -21.01 12.21 -0.98
N ALA A 117 -21.59 11.02 -1.05
CA ALA A 117 -21.43 10.02 -0.01
C ALA A 117 -20.04 9.38 -0.14
N ILE A 118 -19.23 9.44 0.92
CA ILE A 118 -18.03 8.61 1.01
C ILE A 118 -18.50 7.16 1.16
N ASN A 119 -18.29 6.35 0.12
CA ASN A 119 -18.74 4.97 0.09
C ASN A 119 -17.75 4.03 0.75
N ARG A 120 -16.45 4.39 0.73
CA ARG A 120 -15.40 3.51 1.20
C ARG A 120 -14.22 4.29 1.76
N LEU A 121 -13.61 3.74 2.82
CA LEU A 121 -12.33 4.18 3.38
C LEU A 121 -11.30 3.06 3.17
N VAL A 122 -10.15 3.41 2.64
CA VAL A 122 -9.02 2.50 2.47
C VAL A 122 -7.81 3.10 3.18
N GLN A 123 -7.38 2.46 4.26
CA GLN A 123 -6.16 2.84 4.95
C GLN A 123 -5.05 1.85 4.61
N ILE A 124 -4.02 2.32 3.91
CA ILE A 124 -2.88 1.52 3.49
C ILE A 124 -1.72 1.77 4.46
N SER A 125 -1.45 0.79 5.31
CA SER A 125 -0.42 0.86 6.35
C SER A 125 0.79 -0.01 6.02
N GLN A 126 1.92 0.25 6.68
CA GLN A 126 3.15 -0.55 6.58
C GLN A 126 3.11 -1.86 7.38
N LYS A 127 1.98 -2.21 7.99
CA LYS A 127 1.83 -3.50 8.67
C LYS A 127 2.06 -4.67 7.71
N PRO A 128 2.70 -5.75 8.13
CA PRO A 128 2.91 -6.93 7.30
C PRO A 128 1.62 -7.46 6.67
N ILE A 129 1.71 -8.04 5.47
CA ILE A 129 0.58 -8.68 4.76
C ILE A 129 0.28 -10.10 5.28
N GLY A 130 1.09 -10.61 6.21
CA GLY A 130 0.95 -11.90 6.84
C GLY A 130 1.94 -12.08 7.96
N ARG A 131 1.69 -13.07 8.83
CA ARG A 131 2.51 -13.35 10.01
C ARG A 131 3.32 -14.63 9.90
N THR A 132 3.12 -15.40 8.86
CA THR A 132 3.78 -16.69 8.65
C THR A 132 4.40 -16.76 7.26
N PRO A 133 5.41 -17.62 7.05
CA PRO A 133 6.01 -17.82 5.73
C PRO A 133 5.04 -18.36 4.66
N ARG A 134 3.88 -18.90 5.05
CA ARG A 134 2.82 -19.32 4.11
C ARG A 134 2.11 -18.16 3.43
N SER A 135 2.07 -17.02 4.09
CA SER A 135 1.58 -15.78 3.44
C SER A 135 2.65 -15.26 2.49
N CYS A 136 2.30 -15.02 1.25
CA CYS A 136 3.20 -14.48 0.24
C CYS A 136 2.45 -13.50 -0.67
N LEU A 137 3.20 -12.79 -1.51
CA LEU A 137 2.65 -11.84 -2.47
C LEU A 137 1.50 -12.42 -3.30
N ALA A 138 1.70 -13.61 -3.88
CA ALA A 138 0.70 -14.25 -4.75
C ALA A 138 -0.59 -14.63 -4.00
N THR A 139 -0.50 -15.03 -2.73
CA THR A 139 -1.69 -15.37 -1.93
C THR A 139 -2.44 -14.13 -1.50
N TYR A 140 -1.74 -13.08 -1.09
CA TYR A 140 -2.37 -11.84 -0.65
C TYR A 140 -3.15 -11.15 -1.76
N THR A 141 -2.61 -11.11 -2.97
CA THR A 141 -3.25 -10.50 -4.15
C THR A 141 -4.37 -11.35 -4.75
N GLY A 142 -4.56 -12.60 -4.28
CA GLY A 142 -5.50 -13.55 -4.85
C GLY A 142 -5.08 -14.13 -6.22
N LEU A 143 -3.89 -13.78 -6.70
CA LEU A 143 -3.31 -14.28 -7.94
C LEU A 143 -3.11 -15.79 -7.87
N PHE A 144 -2.66 -16.30 -6.73
CA PHE A 144 -2.35 -17.71 -6.56
C PHE A 144 -3.57 -18.63 -6.71
N ASP A 145 -4.76 -18.19 -6.34
CA ASP A 145 -5.99 -18.95 -6.53
C ASP A 145 -6.29 -19.20 -8.02
N ARG A 146 -5.90 -18.27 -8.88
CA ARG A 146 -6.04 -18.36 -10.33
C ARG A 146 -4.99 -19.30 -10.92
N VAL A 147 -3.74 -19.19 -10.45
CA VAL A 147 -2.66 -20.13 -10.83
C VAL A 147 -3.06 -21.57 -10.49
N ARG A 148 -3.55 -21.81 -9.26
CA ARG A 148 -4.01 -23.16 -8.85
C ARG A 148 -5.12 -23.72 -9.76
N LYS A 149 -6.00 -22.88 -10.27
CA LYS A 149 -7.03 -23.29 -11.23
C LYS A 149 -6.43 -23.73 -12.57
N LEU A 150 -5.39 -23.05 -13.07
CA LEU A 150 -4.70 -23.46 -14.30
C LEU A 150 -4.07 -24.84 -14.14
N PHE A 151 -3.37 -25.08 -13.03
CA PHE A 151 -2.78 -26.39 -12.74
C PHE A 151 -3.83 -27.50 -12.64
N ALA A 152 -4.98 -27.23 -11.99
CA ALA A 152 -6.06 -28.20 -11.90
C ALA A 152 -6.75 -28.50 -13.26
N GLN A 153 -6.56 -27.65 -14.24
CA GLN A 153 -7.11 -27.83 -15.59
C GLN A 153 -6.18 -28.62 -16.53
N THR A 154 -4.96 -28.90 -16.13
CA THR A 154 -4.01 -29.70 -16.92
C THR A 154 -4.53 -31.13 -17.10
N ASP A 155 -4.15 -31.78 -18.21
CA ASP A 155 -4.60 -33.17 -18.49
C ASP A 155 -4.11 -34.15 -17.46
N GLU A 156 -2.88 -33.95 -16.93
CA GLU A 156 -2.30 -34.77 -15.88
C GLU A 156 -3.09 -34.64 -14.57
N ALA A 157 -3.45 -33.43 -14.13
CA ALA A 157 -4.27 -33.22 -12.94
C ALA A 157 -5.65 -33.86 -13.09
N LYS A 158 -6.30 -33.71 -14.26
CA LYS A 158 -7.60 -34.35 -14.57
C LYS A 158 -7.51 -35.86 -14.55
N ARG A 159 -6.47 -36.44 -15.15
CA ARG A 159 -6.26 -37.89 -15.16
C ARG A 159 -6.08 -38.46 -13.76
N ARG A 160 -5.44 -37.72 -12.84
CA ARG A 160 -5.28 -38.11 -11.43
C ARG A 160 -6.50 -37.76 -10.57
N GLY A 161 -7.53 -37.14 -11.11
CA GLY A 161 -8.70 -36.66 -10.36
C GLY A 161 -8.39 -35.55 -9.36
N TRP A 162 -7.36 -34.76 -9.64
CA TRP A 162 -6.91 -33.70 -8.74
C TRP A 162 -7.67 -32.39 -8.98
N THR A 163 -8.07 -31.79 -7.88
CA THR A 163 -8.79 -30.51 -7.86
C THR A 163 -7.85 -29.36 -7.49
N VAL A 164 -8.35 -28.12 -7.54
CA VAL A 164 -7.63 -26.90 -7.14
C VAL A 164 -7.05 -27.01 -5.73
N SER A 165 -7.68 -27.81 -4.86
CA SER A 165 -7.23 -28.05 -3.49
C SER A 165 -5.86 -28.71 -3.43
N ARG A 166 -5.56 -29.64 -4.35
CA ARG A 166 -4.26 -30.33 -4.43
C ARG A 166 -3.09 -29.36 -4.58
N PHE A 167 -3.30 -28.31 -5.32
CA PHE A 167 -2.31 -27.27 -5.64
C PHE A 167 -2.19 -26.18 -4.57
N SER A 168 -2.70 -26.41 -3.37
CA SER A 168 -2.55 -25.52 -2.22
C SER A 168 -1.53 -26.07 -1.24
N TYR A 169 -0.46 -25.34 -0.98
CA TYR A 169 0.50 -25.73 0.07
C TYR A 169 -0.04 -25.56 1.50
N ASN A 170 -1.29 -25.12 1.67
CA ASN A 170 -1.99 -25.12 2.95
C ASN A 170 -2.75 -26.45 3.20
N VAL A 171 -2.85 -27.32 2.19
CA VAL A 171 -3.61 -28.57 2.24
C VAL A 171 -2.64 -29.73 2.33
N THR A 172 -2.90 -30.64 3.27
CA THR A 172 -2.02 -31.79 3.59
C THR A 172 -1.69 -32.67 2.38
N GLN A 173 -2.62 -32.84 1.45
CA GLN A 173 -2.45 -33.69 0.27
C GLN A 173 -1.38 -33.18 -0.70
N GLY A 174 -1.22 -31.85 -0.85
CA GLY A 174 -0.30 -31.26 -1.83
C GLY A 174 1.00 -30.73 -1.25
N ARG A 175 1.02 -30.40 0.04
CA ARG A 175 2.15 -29.74 0.69
C ARG A 175 3.29 -30.70 1.05
N CYS A 176 4.48 -30.17 1.16
CA CYS A 176 5.59 -30.86 1.79
C CYS A 176 5.23 -31.22 3.25
N PRO A 177 5.36 -32.48 3.67
CA PRO A 177 5.02 -32.88 5.03
C PRO A 177 5.98 -32.31 6.08
N THR A 178 7.26 -32.17 5.76
CA THR A 178 8.32 -31.69 6.66
C THR A 178 8.15 -30.25 7.07
N CYS A 179 8.03 -29.32 6.13
CA CYS A 179 7.82 -27.89 6.43
C CYS A 179 6.34 -27.51 6.48
N SER A 180 5.42 -28.44 6.31
CA SER A 180 3.99 -28.18 6.28
C SER A 180 3.57 -27.07 5.27
N GLY A 181 4.30 -26.92 4.17
CA GLY A 181 4.03 -25.96 3.10
C GLY A 181 4.67 -24.59 3.33
N GLU A 182 5.49 -24.40 4.33
CA GLU A 182 6.19 -23.13 4.58
C GLU A 182 7.40 -22.91 3.66
N GLY A 183 7.95 -23.99 3.10
CA GLY A 183 9.16 -23.96 2.29
C GLY A 183 10.44 -23.84 3.12
N GLN A 184 10.32 -23.50 4.38
CA GLN A 184 11.41 -23.27 5.31
C GLN A 184 11.05 -23.81 6.70
N ILE A 185 12.05 -24.05 7.53
CA ILE A 185 11.92 -24.48 8.92
C ILE A 185 12.55 -23.43 9.83
N GLU A 186 11.91 -23.20 10.96
CA GLU A 186 12.48 -22.32 12.00
C GLU A 186 13.62 -23.07 12.71
N VAL A 187 14.74 -22.37 12.85
CA VAL A 187 15.91 -22.87 13.58
C VAL A 187 16.06 -22.03 14.84
N GLU A 188 15.93 -22.65 15.99
CA GLU A 188 16.20 -21.99 17.26
C GLU A 188 17.69 -21.76 17.42
N LEU A 189 18.12 -20.52 17.17
CA LEU A 189 19.46 -20.05 17.49
C LEU A 189 19.38 -19.26 18.80
N VAL A 190 20.23 -19.61 19.76
CA VAL A 190 20.24 -19.03 21.12
C VAL A 190 20.32 -17.50 21.13
N PHE A 191 20.92 -16.90 20.10
CA PHE A 191 21.11 -15.44 20.00
C PHE A 191 20.33 -14.77 18.86
N LEU A 192 19.60 -15.53 18.04
CA LEU A 192 18.84 -15.02 16.88
C LEU A 192 17.49 -15.76 16.78
N PRO A 193 16.50 -15.39 17.61
CA PRO A 193 15.16 -15.97 17.53
C PRO A 193 14.52 -15.64 16.18
N GLY A 194 13.80 -16.59 15.60
CA GLY A 194 13.10 -16.41 14.33
C GLY A 194 13.99 -16.54 13.09
N SER A 195 15.11 -17.26 13.18
CA SER A 195 15.93 -17.62 12.03
C SER A 195 15.28 -18.77 11.25
N TYR A 196 15.22 -18.62 9.93
CA TYR A 196 14.64 -19.64 9.03
C TYR A 196 15.70 -20.17 8.09
N THR A 197 15.62 -21.48 7.78
CA THR A 197 16.45 -22.15 6.77
C THR A 197 15.55 -22.87 5.76
N PRO A 198 15.93 -22.97 4.48
CA PRO A 198 15.17 -23.78 3.52
C PRO A 198 14.91 -25.19 4.02
N CYS A 199 13.71 -25.71 3.78
CA CYS A 199 13.35 -27.07 4.17
C CYS A 199 14.30 -28.09 3.50
N PRO A 200 14.89 -29.03 4.25
CA PRO A 200 15.84 -29.99 3.68
C PRO A 200 15.22 -30.96 2.66
N ASP A 201 13.90 -31.19 2.73
CA ASP A 201 13.23 -32.14 1.84
C ASP A 201 12.71 -31.47 0.55
N CYS A 202 12.06 -30.32 0.66
CA CYS A 202 11.49 -29.64 -0.52
C CYS A 202 12.34 -28.49 -1.05
N HIS A 203 13.43 -28.14 -0.38
CA HIS A 203 14.37 -27.07 -0.78
C HIS A 203 13.68 -25.72 -1.14
N GLY A 204 12.62 -25.39 -0.40
CA GLY A 204 11.85 -24.15 -0.65
C GLY A 204 10.58 -24.37 -1.50
N ALA A 205 10.44 -25.48 -2.21
CA ALA A 205 9.33 -25.73 -3.15
C ALA A 205 7.94 -25.78 -2.50
N ARG A 206 7.83 -25.95 -1.17
CA ARG A 206 6.57 -25.99 -0.39
C ARG A 206 5.66 -27.20 -0.65
N TYR A 207 5.85 -27.93 -1.72
CA TYR A 207 5.02 -29.06 -2.17
C TYR A 207 5.74 -30.39 -2.00
N ASN A 208 4.97 -31.47 -1.99
CA ASN A 208 5.51 -32.82 -2.09
C ASN A 208 5.89 -33.13 -3.55
N SER A 209 6.75 -34.14 -3.75
CA SER A 209 7.26 -34.52 -5.07
C SER A 209 6.16 -34.90 -6.05
N GLU A 210 5.14 -35.59 -5.59
CA GLU A 210 4.02 -36.03 -6.43
C GLU A 210 3.23 -34.82 -7.03
N THR A 211 3.01 -33.74 -6.26
CA THR A 211 2.36 -32.53 -6.77
C THR A 211 3.22 -31.82 -7.80
N LEU A 212 4.54 -31.87 -7.65
CA LEU A 212 5.49 -31.23 -8.57
C LEU A 212 5.65 -31.97 -9.91
N GLU A 213 5.12 -33.21 -10.05
CA GLU A 213 5.08 -33.90 -11.34
C GLU A 213 4.11 -33.24 -12.33
N VAL A 214 3.13 -32.48 -11.85
CA VAL A 214 2.19 -31.76 -12.71
C VAL A 214 2.80 -30.44 -13.14
N THR A 215 2.85 -30.21 -14.45
CA THR A 215 3.37 -28.98 -15.03
C THR A 215 2.29 -28.25 -15.85
N TRP A 216 2.38 -26.94 -15.88
CA TRP A 216 1.63 -26.03 -16.74
C TRP A 216 2.64 -25.23 -17.56
N ASN A 217 2.54 -25.31 -18.91
CA ASN A 217 3.51 -24.70 -19.82
C ASN A 217 4.98 -25.04 -19.47
N GLY A 218 5.24 -26.30 -19.09
CA GLY A 218 6.57 -26.80 -18.77
C GLY A 218 7.11 -26.36 -17.38
N ARG A 219 6.31 -25.71 -16.55
CA ARG A 219 6.68 -25.24 -15.20
C ARG A 219 5.89 -25.97 -14.13
N THR A 220 6.53 -26.32 -13.04
CA THR A 220 5.86 -26.78 -11.82
C THR A 220 5.22 -25.59 -11.11
N ILE A 221 4.30 -25.86 -10.19
CA ILE A 221 3.68 -24.78 -9.39
C ILE A 221 4.70 -24.10 -8.45
N ALA A 222 5.77 -24.79 -8.07
CA ALA A 222 6.88 -24.21 -7.32
C ALA A 222 7.69 -23.24 -8.20
N ASP A 223 7.98 -23.60 -9.45
CA ASP A 223 8.68 -22.71 -10.40
C ASP A 223 7.89 -21.41 -10.61
N VAL A 224 6.56 -21.50 -10.63
CA VAL A 224 5.71 -20.28 -10.74
C VAL A 224 5.86 -19.39 -9.52
N LEU A 225 6.01 -19.92 -8.31
CA LEU A 225 6.21 -19.12 -7.11
C LEU A 225 7.59 -18.45 -7.08
N GLU A 226 8.58 -18.99 -7.76
CA GLU A 226 9.92 -18.41 -7.87
C GLU A 226 10.01 -17.30 -8.92
N LEU A 227 9.05 -17.20 -9.84
CA LEU A 227 9.02 -16.10 -10.82
C LEU A 227 8.93 -14.75 -10.12
N THR A 228 9.71 -13.79 -10.58
CA THR A 228 9.49 -12.37 -10.28
C THR A 228 8.18 -11.88 -10.91
N VAL A 229 7.66 -10.76 -10.45
CA VAL A 229 6.47 -10.13 -11.06
C VAL A 229 6.75 -9.82 -12.54
N ALA A 230 7.96 -9.35 -12.89
CA ALA A 230 8.37 -9.08 -14.27
C ALA A 230 8.29 -10.34 -15.14
N GLU A 231 8.94 -11.44 -14.73
CA GLU A 231 8.92 -12.71 -15.44
C GLU A 231 7.52 -13.32 -15.54
N ALA A 232 6.74 -13.23 -14.45
CA ALA A 232 5.38 -13.72 -14.43
C ALA A 232 4.46 -12.98 -15.42
N ARG A 233 4.68 -11.69 -15.67
CA ARG A 233 3.93 -10.92 -16.67
C ARG A 233 4.10 -11.48 -18.07
N GLU A 234 5.28 -11.97 -18.42
CA GLU A 234 5.54 -12.61 -19.72
C GLU A 234 4.89 -14.00 -19.77
N VAL A 235 5.04 -14.80 -18.71
CA VAL A 235 4.52 -16.18 -18.64
C VAL A 235 2.99 -16.21 -18.66
N PHE A 236 2.32 -15.24 -18.04
CA PHE A 236 0.86 -15.17 -17.92
C PHE A 236 0.23 -14.08 -18.79
N ALA A 237 0.87 -13.68 -19.88
CA ALA A 237 0.38 -12.61 -20.75
C ALA A 237 -1.04 -12.88 -21.28
N ASP A 238 -1.34 -14.14 -21.61
CA ASP A 238 -2.63 -14.58 -22.17
C ASP A 238 -3.69 -14.84 -21.08
N GLU A 239 -3.30 -14.83 -19.80
CA GLU A 239 -4.20 -15.06 -18.67
C GLU A 239 -4.68 -13.74 -18.05
N GLU A 240 -5.64 -13.07 -18.70
CA GLU A 240 -6.07 -11.69 -18.40
C GLU A 240 -6.29 -11.41 -16.90
N ALA A 241 -6.86 -12.37 -16.18
CA ALA A 241 -7.14 -12.21 -14.77
C ALA A 241 -5.86 -12.20 -13.90
N ILE A 242 -4.82 -12.96 -14.29
CA ILE A 242 -3.51 -12.98 -13.64
C ILE A 242 -2.72 -11.75 -14.12
N ALA A 243 -2.71 -11.49 -15.43
CA ALA A 243 -2.02 -10.36 -16.04
C ALA A 243 -2.45 -9.02 -15.43
N ARG A 244 -3.73 -8.83 -15.11
CA ARG A 244 -4.24 -7.62 -14.43
C ARG A 244 -3.62 -7.43 -13.03
N ALA A 245 -3.51 -8.51 -12.25
CA ALA A 245 -2.89 -8.46 -10.94
C ALA A 245 -1.39 -8.11 -11.03
N LEU A 246 -0.70 -8.72 -11.99
CA LEU A 246 0.72 -8.47 -12.23
C LEU A 246 0.98 -7.05 -12.74
N ARG A 247 0.14 -6.52 -13.63
CA ARG A 247 0.21 -5.11 -14.06
C ARG A 247 0.05 -4.14 -12.88
N ALA A 248 -0.87 -4.42 -11.95
CA ALA A 248 -1.05 -3.56 -10.77
C ALA A 248 0.15 -3.61 -9.82
N LEU A 249 0.81 -4.76 -9.67
CA LEU A 249 2.06 -4.88 -8.90
C LEU A 249 3.22 -4.12 -9.56
N SER A 250 3.36 -4.25 -10.88
CA SER A 250 4.36 -3.53 -11.67
C SER A 250 4.15 -2.01 -11.60
N ALA A 251 2.91 -1.55 -11.66
CA ALA A 251 2.55 -0.13 -11.60
C ALA A 251 2.96 0.57 -10.28
N VAL A 252 3.22 -0.20 -9.23
CA VAL A 252 3.72 0.32 -7.94
C VAL A 252 5.20 -0.04 -7.69
N GLY A 253 5.94 -0.42 -8.74
CA GLY A 253 7.40 -0.66 -8.66
C GLY A 253 7.78 -1.96 -7.94
N LEU A 254 6.98 -3.03 -8.07
CA LEU A 254 7.24 -4.33 -7.42
C LEU A 254 7.67 -5.43 -8.41
N ASP A 255 8.24 -5.07 -9.56
CA ASP A 255 8.63 -6.00 -10.61
C ASP A 255 9.69 -7.02 -10.17
N TYR A 256 10.52 -6.66 -9.20
CA TYR A 256 11.62 -7.49 -8.67
C TYR A 256 11.18 -8.54 -7.66
N LEU A 257 10.00 -8.41 -7.05
CA LEU A 257 9.53 -9.35 -6.03
C LEU A 257 9.12 -10.68 -6.65
N ARG A 258 9.46 -11.79 -5.96
CA ARG A 258 8.98 -13.12 -6.35
C ARG A 258 7.53 -13.32 -5.91
N LEU A 259 6.77 -14.06 -6.70
CA LEU A 259 5.37 -14.36 -6.39
C LEU A 259 5.22 -15.12 -5.06
N GLY A 260 6.14 -16.03 -4.78
CA GLY A 260 6.18 -16.84 -3.54
C GLY A 260 6.93 -16.22 -2.39
N GLN A 261 7.45 -14.98 -2.52
CA GLN A 261 8.23 -14.35 -1.44
C GLN A 261 7.42 -14.27 -0.14
N PRO A 262 7.95 -14.83 0.98
CA PRO A 262 7.25 -14.84 2.26
C PRO A 262 6.94 -13.42 2.77
N ALA A 263 5.77 -13.24 3.35
CA ALA A 263 5.37 -11.97 3.94
C ALA A 263 6.29 -11.49 5.07
N THR A 264 6.98 -12.41 5.72
CA THR A 264 7.95 -12.16 6.80
C THR A 264 9.26 -11.55 6.31
N GLU A 265 9.56 -11.66 5.02
CA GLU A 265 10.75 -11.11 4.38
C GLU A 265 10.51 -9.75 3.73
N LEU A 266 9.26 -9.32 3.64
CA LEU A 266 8.89 -8.06 3.02
C LEU A 266 9.15 -6.88 3.96
N SER A 267 9.70 -5.82 3.42
CA SER A 267 9.76 -4.53 4.11
C SER A 267 8.37 -3.91 4.29
N GLY A 268 8.24 -2.98 5.25
CA GLY A 268 6.97 -2.27 5.47
C GLY A 268 6.47 -1.54 4.21
N GLY A 269 7.37 -0.94 3.45
CA GLY A 269 7.06 -0.26 2.19
C GLY A 269 6.56 -1.23 1.10
N GLU A 270 7.19 -2.40 0.95
CA GLU A 270 6.72 -3.44 0.02
C GLU A 270 5.34 -3.96 0.40
N ALA A 271 5.12 -4.27 1.69
CA ALA A 271 3.81 -4.67 2.19
C ALA A 271 2.73 -3.63 1.90
N GLN A 272 3.04 -2.36 2.06
CA GLN A 272 2.15 -1.24 1.77
C GLN A 272 1.82 -1.16 0.28
N ARG A 273 2.81 -1.27 -0.61
CA ARG A 273 2.59 -1.24 -2.07
C ARG A 273 1.82 -2.46 -2.57
N ILE A 274 2.04 -3.65 -2.00
CA ILE A 274 1.23 -4.84 -2.31
C ILE A 274 -0.25 -4.59 -1.97
N LYS A 275 -0.55 -3.95 -0.83
CA LYS A 275 -1.91 -3.56 -0.47
C LYS A 275 -2.49 -2.58 -1.47
N LEU A 276 -1.73 -1.55 -1.86
CA LEU A 276 -2.15 -0.59 -2.87
C LEU A 276 -2.43 -1.29 -4.21
N ALA A 277 -1.53 -2.14 -4.70
CA ALA A 277 -1.73 -2.90 -5.93
C ALA A 277 -3.00 -3.77 -5.88
N THR A 278 -3.28 -4.36 -4.71
CA THR A 278 -4.51 -5.15 -4.52
C THR A 278 -5.76 -4.28 -4.62
N GLU A 279 -5.71 -3.05 -4.10
CA GLU A 279 -6.82 -2.10 -4.22
C GLU A 279 -7.01 -1.61 -5.66
N LEU A 280 -5.93 -1.35 -6.40
CA LEU A 280 -5.97 -0.92 -7.80
C LEU A 280 -6.63 -1.95 -8.73
N GLN A 281 -6.63 -3.24 -8.35
CA GLN A 281 -7.31 -4.32 -9.09
C GLN A 281 -8.82 -4.33 -8.89
N ARG A 282 -9.32 -3.74 -7.81
CA ARG A 282 -10.76 -3.78 -7.46
C ARG A 282 -11.56 -2.85 -8.37
N ALA A 283 -12.75 -3.28 -8.73
CA ALA A 283 -13.69 -2.40 -9.41
C ALA A 283 -14.12 -1.27 -8.47
N GLN A 284 -13.83 -0.04 -8.85
CA GLN A 284 -14.22 1.13 -8.08
C GLN A 284 -15.74 1.35 -8.19
N ARG A 285 -16.39 1.52 -7.04
CA ARG A 285 -17.81 1.86 -6.95
C ARG A 285 -17.99 2.98 -5.95
N GLY A 286 -18.45 4.13 -6.43
CA GLY A 286 -18.64 5.32 -5.61
C GLY A 286 -17.32 5.96 -5.16
N HIS A 287 -17.40 6.94 -4.26
CA HIS A 287 -16.28 7.73 -3.79
C HIS A 287 -15.50 7.00 -2.70
N THR A 288 -14.21 6.79 -2.92
CA THR A 288 -13.29 6.18 -1.94
C THR A 288 -12.29 7.20 -1.42
N VAL A 289 -12.06 7.20 -0.12
CA VAL A 289 -10.97 7.96 0.52
C VAL A 289 -9.82 7.02 0.80
N TYR A 290 -8.65 7.31 0.23
CA TYR A 290 -7.40 6.58 0.42
C TYR A 290 -6.51 7.34 1.38
N LEU A 291 -6.07 6.70 2.45
CA LEU A 291 -5.16 7.24 3.45
C LEU A 291 -3.88 6.41 3.48
N MET A 292 -2.73 7.07 3.32
CA MET A 292 -1.42 6.41 3.28
C MET A 292 -0.39 7.15 4.13
N ASP A 293 0.40 6.40 4.88
CA ASP A 293 1.50 6.94 5.68
C ASP A 293 2.82 6.56 5.04
N GLU A 294 3.57 7.55 4.56
CA GLU A 294 4.89 7.46 3.92
C GLU A 294 4.97 6.38 2.81
N PRO A 295 4.10 6.42 1.77
CA PRO A 295 4.06 5.38 0.74
C PRO A 295 5.32 5.31 -0.13
N THR A 296 6.18 6.34 -0.13
CA THR A 296 7.44 6.36 -0.89
C THR A 296 8.64 5.83 -0.12
N THR A 297 8.47 5.45 1.16
CA THR A 297 9.59 4.95 1.98
C THR A 297 10.28 3.77 1.33
N GLY A 298 11.61 3.90 1.15
CA GLY A 298 12.46 2.86 0.55
C GLY A 298 12.35 2.74 -0.97
N LEU A 299 11.68 3.67 -1.65
CA LEU A 299 11.59 3.70 -3.11
C LEU A 299 12.80 4.39 -3.75
N HIS A 300 13.24 3.83 -4.88
CA HIS A 300 14.08 4.56 -5.81
C HIS A 300 13.30 5.72 -6.47
N PRO A 301 13.93 6.86 -6.79
CA PRO A 301 13.26 7.98 -7.46
C PRO A 301 12.38 7.63 -8.65
N ALA A 302 12.81 6.70 -9.50
CA ALA A 302 12.03 6.26 -10.65
C ALA A 302 10.73 5.54 -10.25
N ASP A 303 10.75 4.82 -9.14
CA ASP A 303 9.57 4.09 -8.64
C ASP A 303 8.57 5.04 -7.97
N VAL A 304 9.05 6.17 -7.43
CA VAL A 304 8.17 7.24 -6.92
C VAL A 304 7.30 7.80 -8.04
N ASP A 305 7.84 8.00 -9.24
CA ASP A 305 7.10 8.53 -10.38
C ASP A 305 6.01 7.53 -10.85
N LEU A 306 6.29 6.23 -10.81
CA LEU A 306 5.29 5.19 -11.08
C LEU A 306 4.17 5.23 -10.05
N LEU A 307 4.52 5.28 -8.76
CA LEU A 307 3.54 5.38 -7.68
C LEU A 307 2.67 6.63 -7.83
N MET A 308 3.28 7.78 -8.12
CA MET A 308 2.57 9.05 -8.34
C MET A 308 1.57 8.95 -9.49
N THR A 309 1.95 8.30 -10.59
CA THR A 309 1.04 8.06 -11.72
C THR A 309 -0.23 7.32 -11.27
N GLU A 310 -0.09 6.30 -10.44
CA GLU A 310 -1.23 5.53 -9.92
C GLU A 310 -2.06 6.33 -8.90
N LEU A 311 -1.44 7.10 -8.02
CA LEU A 311 -2.16 7.97 -7.08
C LEU A 311 -2.95 9.05 -7.81
N GLN A 312 -2.36 9.69 -8.81
CA GLN A 312 -3.04 10.66 -9.67
C GLN A 312 -4.21 10.01 -10.44
N ARG A 313 -4.05 8.77 -10.91
CA ARG A 313 -5.13 8.02 -11.56
C ARG A 313 -6.30 7.75 -10.61
N LEU A 314 -6.04 7.44 -9.34
CA LEU A 314 -7.10 7.28 -8.34
C LEU A 314 -7.91 8.57 -8.17
N VAL A 315 -7.23 9.72 -8.08
CA VAL A 315 -7.88 11.02 -7.93
C VAL A 315 -8.66 11.39 -9.19
N ASN A 316 -8.09 11.19 -10.37
CA ASN A 316 -8.75 11.45 -11.66
C ASN A 316 -10.01 10.59 -11.86
N ASN A 317 -10.10 9.45 -11.18
CA ASN A 317 -11.30 8.61 -11.14
C ASN A 317 -12.31 9.07 -10.06
N GLY A 318 -12.16 10.27 -9.50
CA GLY A 318 -13.11 10.87 -8.56
C GLY A 318 -12.90 10.46 -7.10
N ASN A 319 -11.76 9.85 -6.73
CA ASN A 319 -11.47 9.48 -5.36
C ASN A 319 -10.67 10.58 -4.63
N THR A 320 -10.63 10.51 -3.32
CA THR A 320 -9.78 11.36 -2.48
C THR A 320 -8.54 10.59 -2.04
N VAL A 321 -7.38 11.22 -2.16
CA VAL A 321 -6.11 10.65 -1.68
C VAL A 321 -5.48 11.62 -0.68
N VAL A 322 -5.17 11.12 0.51
CA VAL A 322 -4.43 11.85 1.55
C VAL A 322 -3.20 11.03 1.93
N VAL A 323 -2.03 11.63 1.77
CA VAL A 323 -0.75 10.98 2.11
C VAL A 323 0.00 11.80 3.16
N VAL A 324 0.63 11.13 4.10
CA VAL A 324 1.72 11.73 4.88
C VAL A 324 3.00 11.45 4.13
N GLU A 325 3.81 12.49 3.84
CA GLU A 325 5.01 12.34 3.06
C GLU A 325 6.16 13.27 3.46
N HIS A 326 7.35 12.77 3.19
CA HIS A 326 8.60 13.51 3.32
C HIS A 326 9.29 13.75 1.98
N ASP A 327 8.89 13.03 0.94
CA ASP A 327 9.42 13.22 -0.41
C ASP A 327 8.76 14.44 -1.09
N MET A 328 9.57 15.44 -1.37
CA MET A 328 9.08 16.69 -1.98
C MET A 328 8.58 16.51 -3.42
N ARG A 329 8.95 15.42 -4.11
CA ARG A 329 8.37 15.11 -5.43
C ARG A 329 6.90 14.77 -5.33
N VAL A 330 6.48 14.14 -4.23
CA VAL A 330 5.07 13.86 -3.94
C VAL A 330 4.35 15.15 -3.56
N ALA A 331 4.93 15.92 -2.65
CA ALA A 331 4.36 17.20 -2.21
C ALA A 331 4.19 18.18 -3.39
N ALA A 332 5.17 18.25 -4.29
CA ALA A 332 5.15 19.14 -5.46
C ALA A 332 3.99 18.84 -6.44
N GLN A 333 3.55 17.57 -6.52
CA GLN A 333 2.49 17.12 -7.42
C GLN A 333 1.10 17.02 -6.74
N ALA A 334 0.99 17.36 -5.46
CA ALA A 334 -0.28 17.38 -4.75
C ALA A 334 -1.16 18.57 -5.22
N ASP A 335 -2.47 18.45 -5.08
CA ASP A 335 -3.38 19.60 -5.26
C ASP A 335 -3.27 20.55 -4.06
N ARG A 336 -2.95 19.98 -2.88
CA ARG A 336 -2.82 20.72 -1.63
C ARG A 336 -1.73 20.13 -0.76
N VAL A 337 -0.93 20.97 -0.18
CA VAL A 337 0.04 20.66 0.86
C VAL A 337 -0.44 21.23 2.19
N LEU A 338 -0.49 20.38 3.21
CA LEU A 338 -0.80 20.74 4.58
C LEU A 338 0.46 20.48 5.42
N GLU A 339 1.16 21.52 5.84
CA GLU A 339 2.37 21.37 6.64
C GLU A 339 2.08 21.43 8.12
N MET A 340 2.49 20.37 8.84
CA MET A 340 2.40 20.26 10.29
C MET A 340 3.68 20.73 10.95
N GLY A 341 3.54 21.56 11.98
CA GLY A 341 4.69 22.12 12.70
C GLY A 341 4.29 22.87 13.97
N PRO A 342 5.08 23.91 14.36
CA PRO A 342 6.38 24.31 13.79
C PRO A 342 7.56 23.40 14.20
N GLY A 343 7.39 22.50 15.18
CA GLY A 343 8.41 21.60 15.68
C GLY A 343 7.90 20.22 16.03
N ALA A 344 8.67 19.47 16.83
CA ALA A 344 8.34 18.13 17.28
C ALA A 344 7.72 18.14 18.70
N GLY A 345 6.93 17.12 19.01
CA GLY A 345 6.33 16.89 20.35
C GLY A 345 5.46 18.06 20.79
N ALA A 346 5.73 18.64 21.96
CA ALA A 346 4.93 19.72 22.53
C ALA A 346 4.92 21.02 21.69
N ARG A 347 5.92 21.18 20.80
CA ARG A 347 6.03 22.32 19.86
C ARG A 347 5.41 22.02 18.49
N GLY A 348 4.85 20.84 18.30
CA GLY A 348 4.15 20.45 17.09
C GLY A 348 2.64 20.57 17.23
N GLY A 349 1.92 19.90 16.34
CA GLY A 349 0.46 19.75 16.44
C GLY A 349 -0.35 20.88 15.84
N GLN A 350 0.27 21.78 15.10
CA GLN A 350 -0.40 22.90 14.41
C GLN A 350 -0.20 22.80 12.90
N VAL A 351 -1.09 23.40 12.13
CA VAL A 351 -0.90 23.64 10.70
C VAL A 351 -0.12 24.98 10.58
N VAL A 352 1.04 24.92 9.94
CA VAL A 352 1.93 26.09 9.74
C VAL A 352 1.93 26.61 8.32
N ALA A 353 1.55 25.78 7.35
CA ALA A 353 1.28 26.20 5.97
C ALA A 353 0.20 25.31 5.36
N ASP A 354 -0.62 25.90 4.49
CA ASP A 354 -1.76 25.27 3.86
C ASP A 354 -2.06 25.96 2.51
N GLY A 355 -2.02 25.20 1.41
CA GLY A 355 -2.26 25.72 0.08
C GLY A 355 -1.74 24.80 -1.01
N SER A 356 -1.72 25.27 -2.27
CA SER A 356 -1.03 24.55 -3.34
C SER A 356 0.47 24.46 -3.05
N PRO A 357 1.20 23.51 -3.65
CA PRO A 357 2.66 23.44 -3.54
C PRO A 357 3.34 24.76 -3.85
N ALA A 358 2.89 25.48 -4.89
CA ALA A 358 3.43 26.78 -5.26
C ALA A 358 3.16 27.86 -4.21
N THR A 359 2.00 27.84 -3.55
CA THR A 359 1.66 28.74 -2.44
C THR A 359 2.49 28.43 -1.20
N VAL A 360 2.64 27.16 -0.84
CA VAL A 360 3.46 26.73 0.31
C VAL A 360 4.93 27.06 0.10
N ALA A 361 5.45 26.96 -1.13
CA ALA A 361 6.83 27.35 -1.46
C ALA A 361 7.16 28.82 -1.18
N GLN A 362 6.15 29.67 -1.01
CA GLN A 362 6.33 31.10 -0.66
C GLN A 362 6.37 31.34 0.86
N THR A 363 6.16 30.31 1.65
CA THR A 363 6.16 30.41 3.13
C THR A 363 7.53 30.14 3.71
N ASP A 364 7.86 30.79 4.83
CA ASP A 364 9.10 30.52 5.58
C ASP A 364 8.94 29.33 6.53
N THR A 365 8.51 28.20 6.00
CA THR A 365 8.35 26.93 6.71
C THR A 365 9.37 25.89 6.25
N ALA A 366 9.47 24.76 6.94
CA ALA A 366 10.43 23.71 6.57
C ALA A 366 10.15 23.14 5.18
N THR A 367 8.89 22.80 4.87
CA THR A 367 8.47 22.32 3.56
C THR A 367 8.57 23.44 2.51
N GLY A 368 8.12 24.65 2.85
CA GLY A 368 8.14 25.80 1.93
C GLY A 368 9.53 26.10 1.39
N ARG A 369 10.54 26.18 2.27
CA ARG A 369 11.93 26.40 1.85
C ARG A 369 12.46 25.31 0.93
N VAL A 370 12.20 24.04 1.21
CA VAL A 370 12.69 22.95 0.36
C VAL A 370 11.97 22.92 -0.99
N LEU A 371 10.67 23.20 -1.04
CA LEU A 371 9.94 23.32 -2.30
C LEU A 371 10.46 24.47 -3.15
N ALA A 372 10.69 25.64 -2.56
CA ALA A 372 11.24 26.81 -3.25
C ALA A 372 12.65 26.52 -3.81
N GLU A 373 13.54 25.93 -3.02
CA GLU A 373 14.88 25.57 -3.44
C GLU A 373 14.87 24.59 -4.61
N ARG A 374 14.08 23.50 -4.51
CA ARG A 374 14.03 22.46 -5.53
C ARG A 374 13.26 22.85 -6.79
N SER A 375 12.42 23.87 -6.75
CA SER A 375 11.75 24.41 -7.94
C SER A 375 12.62 25.40 -8.72
N SER A 376 13.66 25.91 -8.10
CA SER A 376 14.57 26.91 -8.69
C SER A 376 15.90 26.33 -9.18
N SER A 377 16.20 25.09 -8.81
CA SER A 377 17.42 24.36 -9.16
C SER A 377 17.24 23.50 -10.41
#